data_e77a73aa464a3a236810eeb54ac183ba
#
_entry.id   e77a73aa464a3a236810eeb54ac183ba
#
_cell.length_a   1.000
_cell.length_b   1.000
_cell.length_c   1.000
_cell.angle_alpha   90.00
_cell.angle_beta   90.00
_cell.angle_gamma   90.00
#
_symmetry.space_group_name_H-M   'P 1'
#
loop_
_entity.id
_entity.type
_entity.pdbx_description
1 polymer ?
#
loop_
_entity_poly.entity_id
_entity_poly.type
_entity_poly.pdbx_seq_one_letter_code
_entity_poly.pdbx_strand_id
1 'polypeptide(L)'
;MGTRCGDLDPGVLIYLMREKNFDAAQLEALVDHHSGPLGISGIDSDMRRLHEVSPSNADARLAIQMFCYSIRKQVAAMIAALDGVDLLVFTGGIGENDARVRAEICGGLSWLGISLDTTRNHSLEDPISNPTSRCSVRVLPSEEDAQAATHTWELASGIS
;
A
#
# COMPACT_ATOMS: atom_id res chain seq x y z
N MET A 1 -1.42 2.09 -6.83
CA MET A 1 -2.25 1.14 -6.05
C MET A 1 -3.66 1.66 -5.74
N GLY A 2 -3.94 2.95 -5.94
CA GLY A 2 -5.25 3.55 -5.65
C GLY A 2 -6.39 3.15 -6.61
N THR A 3 -6.06 2.62 -7.79
CA THR A 3 -7.02 2.27 -8.84
C THR A 3 -6.98 0.79 -9.26
N ARG A 4 -5.96 0.03 -8.83
CA ARG A 4 -5.75 -1.36 -9.24
C ARG A 4 -6.48 -2.34 -8.33
N CYS A 5 -6.96 -3.45 -8.89
CA CYS A 5 -7.75 -4.44 -8.16
C CYS A 5 -6.98 -5.21 -7.06
N GLY A 6 -5.64 -5.27 -7.12
CA GLY A 6 -4.85 -6.09 -6.21
C GLY A 6 -5.08 -7.60 -6.43
N ASP A 7 -5.18 -8.37 -5.34
CA ASP A 7 -5.47 -9.80 -5.40
C ASP A 7 -6.88 -10.02 -5.97
N LEU A 8 -6.96 -10.70 -7.11
CA LEU A 8 -8.21 -11.00 -7.79
C LEU A 8 -8.24 -12.49 -8.20
N ASP A 9 -9.35 -13.15 -7.95
CA ASP A 9 -9.59 -14.49 -8.48
C ASP A 9 -9.75 -14.40 -10.00
N PRO A 10 -8.93 -15.14 -10.79
CA PRO A 10 -9.06 -15.15 -12.26
C PRO A 10 -10.46 -15.54 -12.76
N GLY A 11 -11.22 -16.32 -11.98
CA GLY A 11 -12.59 -16.68 -12.29
C GLY A 11 -13.53 -15.49 -12.42
N VAL A 12 -13.24 -14.39 -11.71
CA VAL A 12 -14.01 -13.13 -11.83
C VAL A 12 -13.86 -12.55 -13.23
N LEU A 13 -12.65 -12.56 -13.80
CA LEU A 13 -12.41 -12.07 -15.17
C LEU A 13 -13.16 -12.92 -16.19
N ILE A 14 -13.10 -14.25 -16.05
CA ILE A 14 -13.84 -15.18 -16.92
C ILE A 14 -15.34 -14.95 -16.82
N TYR A 15 -15.86 -14.74 -15.60
CA TYR A 15 -17.27 -14.40 -15.40
C TYR A 15 -17.66 -13.11 -16.11
N LEU A 16 -16.87 -12.04 -15.96
CA LEU A 16 -17.15 -10.75 -16.60
C LEU A 16 -17.16 -10.86 -18.14
N MET A 17 -16.23 -11.63 -18.71
CA MET A 17 -16.21 -11.88 -20.15
C MET A 17 -17.45 -12.63 -20.62
N ARG A 18 -17.83 -13.69 -19.92
CA ARG A 18 -18.90 -14.59 -20.35
C ARG A 18 -20.30 -14.04 -20.07
N GLU A 19 -20.51 -13.53 -18.86
CA GLU A 19 -21.84 -13.16 -18.37
C GLU A 19 -22.14 -11.67 -18.52
N LYS A 20 -21.11 -10.83 -18.62
CA LYS A 20 -21.23 -9.37 -18.79
C LYS A 20 -20.76 -8.89 -20.16
N ASN A 21 -20.25 -9.80 -21.01
CA ASN A 21 -19.71 -9.51 -22.33
C ASN A 21 -18.60 -8.44 -22.34
N PHE A 22 -17.79 -8.41 -21.28
CA PHE A 22 -16.62 -7.51 -21.23
C PHE A 22 -15.58 -7.99 -22.23
N ASP A 23 -15.08 -7.06 -23.04
CA ASP A 23 -13.90 -7.29 -23.86
C ASP A 23 -12.60 -7.05 -23.07
N ALA A 24 -11.45 -7.31 -23.70
CA ALA A 24 -10.15 -7.16 -23.05
C ALA A 24 -9.88 -5.72 -22.61
N ALA A 25 -10.26 -4.71 -23.41
CA ALA A 25 -10.04 -3.31 -23.07
C ALA A 25 -10.90 -2.86 -21.87
N GLN A 26 -12.12 -3.35 -21.79
CA GLN A 26 -13.02 -3.10 -20.67
C GLN A 26 -12.51 -3.76 -19.38
N LEU A 27 -11.94 -4.98 -19.48
CA LEU A 27 -11.32 -5.65 -18.34
C LEU A 27 -10.06 -4.91 -17.87
N GLU A 28 -9.20 -4.50 -18.78
CA GLU A 28 -8.01 -3.70 -18.47
C GLU A 28 -8.40 -2.40 -17.75
N ALA A 29 -9.36 -1.65 -18.30
CA ALA A 29 -9.86 -0.44 -17.68
C ALA A 29 -10.41 -0.69 -16.28
N LEU A 30 -11.15 -1.79 -16.08
CA LEU A 30 -11.70 -2.15 -14.78
C LEU A 30 -10.60 -2.46 -13.76
N VAL A 31 -9.65 -3.35 -14.10
CA VAL A 31 -8.66 -3.85 -13.12
C VAL A 31 -7.54 -2.86 -12.82
N ASP A 32 -7.18 -2.02 -13.78
CA ASP A 32 -6.08 -1.06 -13.64
C ASP A 32 -6.52 0.35 -13.25
N HIS A 33 -7.72 0.79 -13.67
CA HIS A 33 -8.12 2.19 -13.54
C HIS A 33 -9.38 2.40 -12.71
N HIS A 34 -10.26 1.41 -12.55
CA HIS A 34 -11.56 1.58 -11.87
C HIS A 34 -11.77 0.65 -10.67
N SER A 35 -10.70 0.06 -10.15
CA SER A 35 -10.70 -0.81 -8.98
C SER A 35 -10.04 -0.16 -7.76
N GLY A 36 -9.62 -0.96 -6.81
CA GLY A 36 -8.91 -0.51 -5.60
C GLY A 36 -9.71 0.48 -4.74
N PRO A 37 -9.06 1.35 -3.99
CA PRO A 37 -9.70 2.40 -3.20
C PRO A 37 -10.69 3.26 -3.98
N LEU A 38 -10.40 3.60 -5.23
CA LEU A 38 -11.34 4.33 -6.09
C LEU A 38 -12.62 3.52 -6.33
N GLY A 39 -12.48 2.26 -6.72
CA GLY A 39 -13.63 1.39 -7.01
C GLY A 39 -14.51 1.10 -5.79
N ILE A 40 -13.90 1.02 -4.60
CA ILE A 40 -14.62 0.80 -3.34
C ILE A 40 -15.31 2.07 -2.86
N SER A 41 -14.58 3.19 -2.87
CA SER A 41 -15.11 4.46 -2.35
C SER A 41 -16.09 5.14 -3.32
N GLY A 42 -15.92 4.94 -4.62
CA GLY A 42 -16.62 5.69 -5.66
C GLY A 42 -16.28 7.19 -5.67
N ILE A 43 -15.23 7.62 -4.96
CA ILE A 43 -14.91 9.04 -4.74
C ILE A 43 -13.56 9.40 -5.31
N ASP A 44 -12.48 8.76 -4.82
CA ASP A 44 -11.12 9.11 -5.17
C ASP A 44 -10.17 7.93 -4.97
N SER A 45 -9.02 7.99 -5.61
CA SER A 45 -7.87 7.12 -5.39
C SER A 45 -6.84 7.70 -4.42
N ASP A 46 -6.90 9.01 -4.12
CA ASP A 46 -5.98 9.70 -3.20
C ASP A 46 -6.37 9.42 -1.75
N MET A 47 -5.44 8.80 -1.02
CA MET A 47 -5.63 8.43 0.39
C MET A 47 -5.92 9.65 1.28
N ARG A 48 -5.34 10.82 0.98
CA ARG A 48 -5.60 12.06 1.74
C ARG A 48 -7.07 12.47 1.61
N ARG A 49 -7.59 12.44 0.38
CA ARG A 49 -8.99 12.75 0.12
C ARG A 49 -9.93 11.76 0.79
N LEU A 50 -9.59 10.47 0.76
CA LEU A 50 -10.35 9.44 1.45
C LEU A 50 -10.36 9.67 2.98
N HIS A 51 -9.23 10.02 3.57
CA HIS A 51 -9.17 10.37 5.00
C HIS A 51 -10.03 11.58 5.38
N GLU A 52 -10.08 12.62 4.53
CA GLU A 52 -10.90 13.81 4.77
C GLU A 52 -12.40 13.47 4.85
N VAL A 53 -12.89 12.60 3.96
CA VAL A 53 -14.31 12.30 3.86
C VAL A 53 -14.73 11.09 4.71
N SER A 54 -13.80 10.23 5.13
CA SER A 54 -14.09 9.00 5.87
C SER A 54 -14.87 9.18 7.19
N PRO A 55 -14.78 10.30 7.92
CA PRO A 55 -15.61 10.49 9.12
C PRO A 55 -17.12 10.46 8.84
N SER A 56 -17.54 10.93 7.68
CA SER A 56 -18.96 11.00 7.26
C SER A 56 -19.30 10.03 6.13
N ASN A 57 -18.34 9.32 5.55
CA ASN A 57 -18.55 8.42 4.42
C ASN A 57 -18.06 7.00 4.73
N ALA A 58 -19.00 6.05 4.74
CA ALA A 58 -18.72 4.66 5.08
C ALA A 58 -17.85 3.95 4.01
N ASP A 59 -18.08 4.24 2.74
CA ASP A 59 -17.36 3.61 1.62
C ASP A 59 -15.92 4.07 1.55
N ALA A 60 -15.65 5.37 1.81
CA ALA A 60 -14.29 5.87 1.93
C ALA A 60 -13.54 5.23 3.12
N ARG A 61 -14.22 5.05 4.25
CA ARG A 61 -13.66 4.34 5.40
C ARG A 61 -13.35 2.88 5.07
N LEU A 62 -14.29 2.19 4.41
CA LEU A 62 -14.11 0.82 3.95
C LEU A 62 -12.92 0.71 2.98
N ALA A 63 -12.79 1.65 2.04
CA ALA A 63 -11.68 1.68 1.08
C ALA A 63 -10.31 1.75 1.78
N ILE A 64 -10.17 2.64 2.79
CA ILE A 64 -8.95 2.74 3.60
C ILE A 64 -8.68 1.43 4.35
N GLN A 65 -9.69 0.87 5.01
CA GLN A 65 -9.56 -0.38 5.76
C GLN A 65 -9.15 -1.55 4.86
N MET A 66 -9.77 -1.69 3.69
CA MET A 66 -9.42 -2.73 2.72
C MET A 66 -8.00 -2.56 2.16
N PHE A 67 -7.58 -1.32 1.91
CA PHE A 67 -6.21 -1.02 1.51
C PHE A 67 -5.20 -1.47 2.59
N CYS A 68 -5.39 -1.05 3.84
CA CYS A 68 -4.52 -1.44 4.95
C CYS A 68 -4.54 -2.96 5.18
N TYR A 69 -5.71 -3.60 5.08
CA TYR A 69 -5.87 -5.04 5.23
C TYR A 69 -5.12 -5.82 4.14
N SER A 70 -5.20 -5.37 2.88
CA SER A 70 -4.47 -5.98 1.76
C SER A 70 -2.96 -5.95 1.99
N ILE A 71 -2.40 -4.80 2.38
CA ILE A 71 -0.97 -4.66 2.69
C ILE A 71 -0.59 -5.57 3.86
N ARG A 72 -1.39 -5.59 4.92
CA ARG A 72 -1.17 -6.45 6.09
C ARG A 72 -1.08 -7.93 5.73
N LYS A 73 -1.98 -8.41 4.86
CA LYS A 73 -1.94 -9.78 4.34
C LYS A 73 -0.62 -10.08 3.62
N GLN A 74 -0.19 -9.18 2.74
CA GLN A 74 1.04 -9.36 1.98
C GLN A 74 2.28 -9.33 2.89
N VAL A 75 2.34 -8.40 3.83
CA VAL A 75 3.42 -8.34 4.83
C VAL A 75 3.46 -9.63 5.66
N ALA A 76 2.32 -10.10 6.17
CA ALA A 76 2.26 -11.34 6.93
C ALA A 76 2.68 -12.56 6.10
N ALA A 77 2.32 -12.62 4.81
CA ALA A 77 2.75 -13.67 3.92
C ALA A 77 4.28 -13.66 3.69
N MET A 78 4.87 -12.48 3.52
CA MET A 78 6.34 -12.36 3.40
C MET A 78 7.06 -12.73 4.70
N ILE A 79 6.53 -12.34 5.86
CA ILE A 79 7.09 -12.74 7.16
C ILE A 79 7.07 -14.26 7.32
N ALA A 80 5.99 -14.92 6.91
CA ALA A 80 5.91 -16.38 6.93
C ALA A 80 6.92 -17.03 5.96
N ALA A 81 7.14 -16.45 4.78
CA ALA A 81 8.11 -16.95 3.81
C ALA A 81 9.58 -16.76 4.25
N LEU A 82 9.84 -15.77 5.11
CA LEU A 82 11.17 -15.44 5.64
C LEU A 82 11.45 -16.08 7.02
N ASP A 83 10.51 -16.84 7.59
CA ASP A 83 10.58 -17.37 8.94
C ASP A 83 10.75 -16.30 10.03
N GLY A 84 10.34 -15.07 9.75
CA GLY A 84 10.42 -13.93 10.67
C GLY A 84 10.70 -12.61 9.99
N VAL A 85 10.85 -11.55 10.77
CA VAL A 85 11.19 -10.22 10.30
C VAL A 85 11.92 -9.43 11.38
N ASP A 86 13.06 -8.86 11.03
CA ASP A 86 13.83 -7.96 11.90
C ASP A 86 13.59 -6.50 11.54
N LEU A 87 13.27 -6.23 10.28
CA LEU A 87 13.08 -4.88 9.74
C LEU A 87 11.88 -4.83 8.81
N LEU A 88 10.97 -3.87 9.06
CA LEU A 88 9.89 -3.47 8.17
C LEU A 88 10.13 -2.03 7.71
N VAL A 89 10.15 -1.81 6.41
CA VAL A 89 10.37 -0.47 5.82
C VAL A 89 9.10 -0.01 5.11
N PHE A 90 8.66 1.19 5.44
CA PHE A 90 7.68 1.95 4.68
C PHE A 90 8.39 2.93 3.75
N THR A 91 7.96 2.98 2.50
CA THR A 91 8.51 3.89 1.47
C THR A 91 7.41 4.26 0.47
N GLY A 92 7.69 5.20 -0.43
CA GLY A 92 6.74 5.70 -1.42
C GLY A 92 5.69 6.62 -0.83
N GLY A 93 4.90 7.26 -1.68
CA GLY A 93 4.03 8.38 -1.30
C GLY A 93 3.16 8.15 -0.07
N ILE A 94 2.42 7.03 0.00
CA ILE A 94 1.57 6.69 1.15
C ILE A 94 2.42 6.22 2.34
N GLY A 95 3.40 5.34 2.08
CA GLY A 95 4.26 4.80 3.13
C GLY A 95 5.03 5.88 3.89
N GLU A 96 5.52 6.88 3.20
CA GLU A 96 6.28 8.00 3.77
C GLU A 96 5.40 9.03 4.47
N ASN A 97 4.23 9.34 3.88
CA ASN A 97 3.47 10.53 4.28
C ASN A 97 2.21 10.24 5.10
N ASP A 98 1.80 8.95 5.25
CA ASP A 98 0.56 8.62 5.95
C ASP A 98 0.80 7.80 7.22
N ALA A 99 0.95 8.53 8.34
CA ALA A 99 1.12 7.92 9.66
C ALA A 99 -0.09 7.09 10.11
N ARG A 100 -1.30 7.42 9.64
CA ARG A 100 -2.53 6.68 9.98
C ARG A 100 -2.54 5.31 9.30
N VAL A 101 -2.19 5.26 8.02
CA VAL A 101 -2.06 4.00 7.27
C VAL A 101 -0.98 3.11 7.90
N ARG A 102 0.20 3.66 8.23
CA ARG A 102 1.25 2.89 8.89
C ARG A 102 0.78 2.31 10.23
N ALA A 103 0.09 3.13 11.04
CA ALA A 103 -0.44 2.71 12.33
C ALA A 103 -1.49 1.59 12.18
N GLU A 104 -2.40 1.71 11.21
CA GLU A 104 -3.43 0.70 10.97
C GLU A 104 -2.84 -0.63 10.46
N ILE A 105 -1.86 -0.57 9.57
CA ILE A 105 -1.16 -1.78 9.09
C ILE A 105 -0.44 -2.47 10.25
N CYS A 106 0.42 -1.76 10.99
CA CYS A 106 1.20 -2.32 12.08
C CYS A 106 0.34 -2.77 13.27
N GLY A 107 -0.76 -2.05 13.56
CA GLY A 107 -1.71 -2.44 14.60
C GLY A 107 -2.30 -3.84 14.39
N GLY A 108 -2.53 -4.23 13.13
CA GLY A 108 -2.98 -5.58 12.80
C GLY A 108 -1.87 -6.65 12.76
N LEU A 109 -0.61 -6.26 12.97
CA LEU A 109 0.55 -7.14 13.05
C LEU A 109 1.12 -7.26 14.47
N SER A 110 0.43 -6.73 15.48
CA SER A 110 0.86 -6.73 16.89
C SER A 110 1.07 -8.14 17.46
N TRP A 111 0.32 -9.12 16.97
CA TRP A 111 0.50 -10.54 17.33
C TRP A 111 1.85 -11.13 16.90
N LEU A 112 2.54 -10.51 15.92
CA LEU A 112 3.91 -10.83 15.53
C LEU A 112 4.96 -10.07 16.38
N GLY A 113 4.52 -9.24 17.32
CA GLY A 113 5.38 -8.41 18.14
C GLY A 113 5.80 -7.09 17.46
N ILE A 114 5.15 -6.71 16.35
CA ILE A 114 5.36 -5.43 15.68
C ILE A 114 4.52 -4.37 16.37
N SER A 115 5.15 -3.30 16.86
CA SER A 115 4.45 -2.17 17.47
C SER A 115 5.12 -0.84 17.13
N LEU A 116 4.30 0.18 16.89
CA LEU A 116 4.77 1.53 16.61
C LEU A 116 4.73 2.41 17.88
N ASP A 117 5.67 3.34 17.97
CA ASP A 117 5.55 4.50 18.83
C ASP A 117 4.72 5.57 18.11
N THR A 118 3.63 6.00 18.73
CA THR A 118 2.69 6.94 18.11
C THR A 118 3.37 8.30 17.79
N THR A 119 4.18 8.81 18.70
CA THR A 119 4.87 10.09 18.53
C THR A 119 5.89 9.99 17.40
N ARG A 120 6.77 9.00 17.45
CA ARG A 120 7.79 8.77 16.42
C ARG A 120 7.18 8.52 15.05
N ASN A 121 6.07 7.77 14.97
CA ASN A 121 5.37 7.54 13.72
C ASN A 121 4.84 8.84 13.08
N HIS A 122 4.40 9.81 13.88
CA HIS A 122 3.95 11.11 13.39
C HIS A 122 5.11 12.05 13.04
N SER A 123 6.18 12.07 13.86
CA SER A 123 7.34 12.94 13.64
C SER A 123 8.37 12.36 12.68
N LEU A 124 8.20 11.11 12.22
CA LEU A 124 9.16 10.37 11.40
C LEU A 124 10.54 10.21 12.10
N GLU A 125 10.54 10.08 13.42
CA GLU A 125 11.76 9.83 14.19
C GLU A 125 12.18 8.36 14.05
N ASP A 126 13.31 8.12 13.41
CA ASP A 126 13.79 6.80 13.06
C ASP A 126 14.50 6.07 14.22
N PRO A 127 14.16 4.81 14.52
CA PRO A 127 13.02 4.05 14.00
C PRO A 127 11.68 4.52 14.57
N ILE A 128 10.60 4.33 13.81
CA ILE A 128 9.23 4.65 14.25
C ILE A 128 8.60 3.55 15.11
N SER A 129 9.28 2.43 15.31
CA SER A 129 8.84 1.34 16.19
C SER A 129 9.01 1.69 17.66
N ASN A 130 8.13 1.11 18.49
CA ASN A 130 8.28 1.14 19.93
C ASN A 130 9.58 0.41 20.34
N PRO A 131 10.32 0.87 21.36
CA PRO A 131 11.53 0.18 21.86
C PRO A 131 11.33 -1.28 22.25
N THR A 132 10.11 -1.70 22.58
CA THR A 132 9.77 -3.09 22.90
C THR A 132 9.33 -3.92 21.69
N SER A 133 9.27 -3.32 20.49
CA SER A 133 8.93 -4.02 19.26
C SER A 133 10.01 -5.06 18.91
N ARG A 134 9.58 -6.26 18.51
CA ARG A 134 10.51 -7.32 18.05
C ARG A 134 11.09 -7.02 16.67
N CYS A 135 10.38 -6.20 15.87
CA CYS A 135 10.79 -5.79 14.55
C CYS A 135 11.03 -4.29 14.54
N SER A 136 12.16 -3.86 14.02
CA SER A 136 12.39 -2.44 13.76
C SER A 136 11.50 -1.97 12.61
N VAL A 137 10.80 -0.84 12.80
CA VAL A 137 9.99 -0.26 11.73
C VAL A 137 10.56 1.11 11.37
N ARG A 138 10.83 1.30 10.08
CA ARG A 138 11.46 2.52 9.56
C ARG A 138 10.66 3.11 8.41
N VAL A 139 10.83 4.39 8.17
CA VAL A 139 10.34 5.09 6.98
C VAL A 139 11.54 5.60 6.21
N LEU A 140 11.66 5.18 4.97
CA LEU A 140 12.75 5.60 4.09
C LEU A 140 12.18 6.29 2.85
N PRO A 141 12.80 7.39 2.37
CA PRO A 141 12.39 8.00 1.11
C PRO A 141 12.64 7.06 -0.07
N SER A 142 11.72 7.08 -1.03
CA SER A 142 11.81 6.27 -2.25
C SER A 142 12.61 7.00 -3.31
N GLU A 143 13.77 7.24 -3.31
CA GLU A 143 14.56 8.06 -4.26
C GLU A 143 14.42 7.63 -5.74
N GLU A 144 13.19 7.30 -6.18
CA GLU A 144 12.88 6.81 -7.53
C GLU A 144 13.34 7.78 -8.61
N ASP A 145 13.10 9.07 -8.43
CA ASP A 145 13.51 10.10 -9.40
C ASP A 145 15.04 10.22 -9.49
N ALA A 146 15.74 10.11 -8.36
CA ALA A 146 17.19 10.15 -8.34
C ALA A 146 17.78 8.92 -9.03
N GLN A 147 17.19 7.74 -8.79
CA GLN A 147 17.60 6.50 -9.45
C GLN A 147 17.34 6.53 -10.96
N ALA A 148 16.17 7.02 -11.39
CA ALA A 148 15.82 7.20 -12.80
C ALA A 148 16.78 8.18 -13.48
N ALA A 149 17.10 9.29 -12.83
CA ALA A 149 18.06 10.27 -13.33
C ALA A 149 19.47 9.66 -13.48
N THR A 150 19.91 8.87 -12.49
CA THR A 150 21.21 8.17 -12.54
C THR A 150 21.26 7.20 -13.71
N HIS A 151 20.27 6.32 -13.87
CA HIS A 151 20.23 5.37 -14.99
C HIS A 151 20.15 6.07 -16.35
N THR A 152 19.37 7.16 -16.44
CA THR A 152 19.31 7.95 -17.68
C THR A 152 20.66 8.55 -18.04
N TRP A 153 21.36 9.08 -17.04
CA TRP A 153 22.71 9.62 -17.22
C TRP A 153 23.71 8.53 -17.65
N GLU A 154 23.72 7.38 -17.01
CA GLU A 154 24.60 6.24 -17.37
C GLU A 154 24.37 5.81 -18.82
N LEU A 155 23.10 5.63 -19.23
CA LEU A 155 22.74 5.28 -20.61
C LEU A 155 23.18 6.35 -21.62
N ALA A 156 22.96 7.64 -21.31
CA ALA A 156 23.32 8.75 -22.17
C ALA A 156 24.85 8.94 -22.29
N SER A 157 25.59 8.59 -21.23
CA SER A 157 27.04 8.73 -21.15
C SER A 157 27.80 7.51 -21.67
N GLY A 158 27.10 6.43 -22.03
CA GLY A 158 27.74 5.18 -22.51
C GLY A 158 28.56 4.47 -21.41
N ILE A 159 28.30 4.78 -20.15
CA ILE A 159 28.91 4.15 -18.98
C ILE A 159 27.97 2.99 -18.57
N SER A 160 28.33 1.76 -18.96
CA SER A 160 27.66 0.51 -18.53
C SER A 160 28.58 -0.32 -17.67
#